data_eb45e6fc5b7ed3ea47fb639d7676d3f1
#
_entry.id   eb45e6fc5b7ed3ea47fb639d7676d3f1
#
_cell.length_a   1.000
_cell.length_b   1.000
_cell.length_c   1.000
_cell.angle_alpha   90.00
_cell.angle_beta   90.00
_cell.angle_gamma   90.00
#
_symmetry.space_group_name_H-M   'P 1'
#
loop_
_entity.id
_entity.type
_entity.pdbx_description
1 polymer ?
#
loop_
_entity_poly.entity_id
_entity_poly.type
_entity_poly.pdbx_seq_one_letter_code
_entity_poly.pdbx_strand_id
1 'polypeptide(L)'
;MDINIKNQLQKILDRQLETTTETRFRIEGYSKETVQEMLLMCYQHEVRKRRIPFQEDKETLEKIEKAAKWLTGDYKVGLLLYGIVGSGKSTLGKAICNLIGILHNSSISSERKGVFRVSALDLAKNVANDPMYFNKLKNQELLFIDDIGTEPASVKSWGNEFSPVVELLYARYDRQLFTIATSNLKDSDFGERYGIRIADRMEEMFERI
;
A
#
# COMPACT_ATOMS: atom_id res chain seq x y z
N MET A 1 19.41 30.97 -24.59
CA MET A 1 19.82 29.69 -23.96
C MET A 1 20.04 28.68 -25.08
N ASP A 2 21.26 28.19 -25.22
CA ASP A 2 21.70 27.41 -26.38
C ASP A 2 20.95 26.09 -26.45
N ILE A 3 20.39 25.73 -27.62
CA ILE A 3 19.63 24.49 -27.86
C ILE A 3 20.47 23.26 -27.48
N ASN A 4 21.79 23.34 -27.67
CA ASN A 4 22.72 22.29 -27.34
C ASN A 4 22.81 22.01 -25.82
N ILE A 5 22.77 23.07 -24.98
CA ILE A 5 22.80 22.96 -23.52
C ILE A 5 21.51 22.32 -22.99
N LYS A 6 20.35 22.68 -23.57
CA LYS A 6 19.07 22.07 -23.20
C LYS A 6 19.04 20.55 -23.50
N ASN A 7 19.52 20.16 -24.69
CA ASN A 7 19.60 18.76 -25.10
C ASN A 7 20.57 17.94 -24.24
N GLN A 8 21.70 18.53 -23.84
CA GLN A 8 22.63 17.88 -22.91
C GLN A 8 22.03 17.73 -21.51
N LEU A 9 21.36 18.78 -20.98
CA LEU A 9 20.68 18.72 -19.70
C LEU A 9 19.59 17.64 -19.70
N GLN A 10 18.76 17.62 -20.77
CA GLN A 10 17.71 16.61 -20.89
C GLN A 10 18.29 15.18 -20.86
N LYS A 11 19.36 14.90 -21.60
CA LYS A 11 20.02 13.58 -21.56
C LYS A 11 20.57 13.20 -20.18
N ILE A 12 21.06 14.17 -19.42
CA ILE A 12 21.53 13.92 -18.04
C ILE A 12 20.35 13.61 -17.13
N LEU A 13 19.27 14.38 -17.23
CA LEU A 13 18.05 14.17 -16.44
C LEU A 13 17.40 12.82 -16.77
N ASP A 14 17.32 12.45 -18.05
CA ASP A 14 16.78 11.14 -18.47
C ASP A 14 17.60 9.97 -17.89
N ARG A 15 18.94 10.08 -17.93
CA ARG A 15 19.82 9.07 -17.30
C ARG A 15 19.65 9.02 -15.77
N GLN A 16 19.45 10.17 -15.11
CA GLN A 16 19.18 10.19 -13.67
C GLN A 16 17.84 9.54 -13.37
N LEU A 17 16.82 9.77 -14.17
CA LEU A 17 15.52 9.10 -14.02
C LEU A 17 15.64 7.58 -14.16
N GLU A 18 16.35 7.08 -15.17
CA GLU A 18 16.61 5.64 -15.37
C GLU A 18 17.31 4.98 -14.17
N THR A 19 18.20 5.73 -13.49
CA THR A 19 18.98 5.22 -12.34
C THR A 19 18.30 5.41 -10.99
N THR A 20 17.38 6.37 -10.86
CA THR A 20 16.72 6.71 -9.59
C THR A 20 15.28 6.24 -9.52
N THR A 21 14.65 5.89 -10.65
CA THR A 21 13.29 5.36 -10.64
C THR A 21 13.33 3.92 -10.14
N GLU A 22 13.04 3.72 -8.86
CA GLU A 22 12.83 2.38 -8.31
C GLU A 22 11.68 1.71 -9.09
N THR A 23 11.92 0.47 -9.53
CA THR A 23 10.91 -0.30 -10.26
C THR A 23 9.72 -0.51 -9.32
N ARG A 24 8.59 0.08 -9.64
CA ARG A 24 7.36 -0.11 -8.86
C ARG A 24 6.97 -1.59 -8.92
N PHE A 25 6.73 -2.17 -7.75
CA PHE A 25 6.25 -3.55 -7.70
C PHE A 25 4.93 -3.70 -8.45
N ARG A 26 4.87 -4.65 -9.38
CA ARG A 26 3.66 -5.09 -10.09
C ARG A 26 3.70 -6.61 -10.27
N ILE A 27 2.55 -7.20 -10.49
CA ILE A 27 2.45 -8.61 -10.86
C ILE A 27 2.69 -8.71 -12.36
N GLU A 28 3.84 -9.25 -12.74
CA GLU A 28 4.25 -9.42 -14.13
C GLU A 28 3.99 -10.86 -14.61
N GLY A 29 3.90 -11.05 -15.94
CA GLY A 29 3.72 -12.37 -16.55
C GLY A 29 2.30 -12.91 -16.55
N TYR A 30 1.32 -12.16 -16.02
CA TYR A 30 -0.09 -12.54 -16.01
C TYR A 30 -0.97 -11.41 -16.56
N SER A 31 -2.05 -11.75 -17.27
CA SER A 31 -3.05 -10.77 -17.69
C SER A 31 -3.85 -10.24 -16.48
N LYS A 32 -4.47 -9.07 -16.65
CA LYS A 32 -5.38 -8.50 -15.63
C LYS A 32 -6.48 -9.49 -15.24
N GLU A 33 -7.06 -10.17 -16.22
CA GLU A 33 -8.14 -11.14 -16.03
C GLU A 33 -7.66 -12.34 -15.19
N THR A 34 -6.48 -12.86 -15.48
CA THR A 34 -5.88 -13.96 -14.70
C THR A 34 -5.60 -13.52 -13.25
N VAL A 35 -5.06 -12.31 -13.05
CA VAL A 35 -4.83 -11.77 -11.71
C VAL A 35 -6.15 -11.54 -10.96
N GLN A 36 -7.20 -11.10 -11.66
CA GLN A 36 -8.54 -10.94 -11.08
C GLN A 36 -9.11 -12.26 -10.58
N GLU A 37 -9.04 -13.33 -11.38
CA GLU A 37 -9.48 -14.67 -10.98
C GLU A 37 -8.69 -15.21 -9.78
N MET A 38 -7.36 -15.12 -9.80
CA MET A 38 -6.51 -15.51 -8.70
C MET A 38 -6.81 -14.72 -7.42
N LEU A 39 -7.05 -13.41 -7.56
CA LEU A 39 -7.38 -12.54 -6.43
C LEU A 39 -8.75 -12.88 -5.84
N LEU A 40 -9.75 -13.21 -6.68
CA LEU A 40 -11.06 -13.70 -6.22
C LEU A 40 -10.90 -15.00 -5.41
N MET A 41 -10.09 -15.95 -5.88
CA MET A 41 -9.81 -17.18 -5.14
C MET A 41 -9.17 -16.88 -3.77
N CYS A 42 -8.19 -15.97 -3.72
CA CYS A 42 -7.56 -15.54 -2.47
C CYS A 42 -8.57 -14.84 -1.54
N TYR A 43 -9.46 -14.02 -2.08
CA TYR A 43 -10.51 -13.35 -1.32
C TYR A 43 -11.50 -14.34 -0.71
N GLN A 44 -11.99 -15.29 -1.50
CA GLN A 44 -12.86 -16.38 -1.03
C GLN A 44 -12.18 -17.20 0.07
N HIS A 45 -10.88 -17.46 -0.07
CA HIS A 45 -10.11 -18.15 0.96
C HIS A 45 -10.07 -17.37 2.28
N GLU A 46 -9.84 -16.04 2.24
CA GLU A 46 -9.86 -15.18 3.43
C GLU A 46 -11.25 -15.12 4.09
N VAL A 47 -12.34 -15.17 3.32
CA VAL A 47 -13.71 -15.26 3.85
C VAL A 47 -13.92 -16.59 4.55
N ARG A 48 -13.54 -17.72 3.91
CA ARG A 48 -13.69 -19.07 4.47
C ARG A 48 -12.93 -19.30 5.77
N LYS A 49 -11.77 -18.63 5.96
CA LYS A 49 -11.03 -18.66 7.24
C LYS A 49 -11.87 -18.21 8.43
N ARG A 50 -12.85 -17.34 8.21
CA ARG A 50 -13.78 -16.89 9.26
C ARG A 50 -14.98 -17.82 9.44
N ARG A 51 -15.02 -18.95 8.74
CA ARG A 51 -16.15 -19.91 8.73
C ARG A 51 -17.46 -19.28 8.22
N ILE A 52 -17.37 -18.27 7.35
CA ILE A 52 -18.51 -17.58 6.73
C ILE A 52 -18.57 -18.05 5.27
N PRO A 53 -19.76 -18.42 4.74
CA PRO A 53 -19.91 -18.70 3.32
C PRO A 53 -19.67 -17.43 2.51
N PHE A 54 -18.92 -17.56 1.43
CA PHE A 54 -18.76 -16.46 0.49
C PHE A 54 -20.07 -16.28 -0.29
N GLN A 55 -20.59 -15.07 -0.29
CA GLN A 55 -21.67 -14.63 -1.15
C GLN A 55 -21.10 -13.68 -2.17
N GLU A 56 -21.31 -14.00 -3.44
CA GLU A 56 -20.86 -13.15 -4.53
C GLU A 56 -21.80 -11.94 -4.64
N ASP A 57 -21.23 -10.76 -4.63
CA ASP A 57 -21.92 -9.50 -4.85
C ASP A 57 -21.14 -8.61 -5.82
N LYS A 58 -21.87 -7.77 -6.52
CA LYS A 58 -21.32 -6.91 -7.58
C LYS A 58 -20.25 -5.95 -7.05
N GLU A 59 -20.46 -5.37 -5.87
CA GLU A 59 -19.54 -4.40 -5.29
C GLU A 59 -18.17 -5.04 -4.96
N THR A 60 -18.18 -6.26 -4.41
CA THR A 60 -16.96 -7.03 -4.14
C THR A 60 -16.22 -7.36 -5.44
N LEU A 61 -16.94 -7.80 -6.49
CA LEU A 61 -16.31 -8.13 -7.77
C LEU A 61 -15.69 -6.88 -8.45
N GLU A 62 -16.37 -5.74 -8.41
CA GLU A 62 -15.82 -4.48 -8.93
C GLU A 62 -14.56 -4.03 -8.18
N LYS A 63 -14.50 -4.20 -6.85
CA LYS A 63 -13.31 -3.91 -6.05
C LYS A 63 -12.16 -4.84 -6.41
N ILE A 64 -12.43 -6.13 -6.60
CA ILE A 64 -11.43 -7.12 -7.02
C ILE A 64 -10.90 -6.79 -8.41
N GLU A 65 -11.76 -6.41 -9.37
CA GLU A 65 -11.35 -6.00 -10.71
C GLU A 65 -10.43 -4.76 -10.67
N LYS A 66 -10.82 -3.71 -9.91
CA LYS A 66 -10.02 -2.51 -9.75
C LYS A 66 -8.66 -2.82 -9.10
N ALA A 67 -8.63 -3.69 -8.08
CA ALA A 67 -7.39 -4.11 -7.44
C ALA A 67 -6.49 -4.90 -8.39
N ALA A 68 -7.05 -5.81 -9.21
CA ALA A 68 -6.30 -6.55 -10.23
C ALA A 68 -5.72 -5.60 -11.29
N LYS A 69 -6.50 -4.61 -11.74
CA LYS A 69 -6.05 -3.57 -12.65
C LYS A 69 -4.88 -2.77 -12.07
N TRP A 70 -4.95 -2.40 -10.78
CA TRP A 70 -3.87 -1.70 -10.10
C TRP A 70 -2.61 -2.57 -9.96
N LEU A 71 -2.76 -3.85 -9.65
CA LEU A 71 -1.65 -4.79 -9.48
C LEU A 71 -0.89 -5.08 -10.78
N THR A 72 -1.52 -4.92 -11.95
CA THR A 72 -0.94 -5.25 -13.27
C THR A 72 -0.62 -4.04 -14.15
N GLY A 73 -1.06 -2.85 -13.75
CA GLY A 73 -0.92 -1.62 -14.54
C GLY A 73 0.03 -0.61 -13.92
N ASP A 74 0.37 0.44 -14.68
CA ASP A 74 1.18 1.55 -14.20
C ASP A 74 0.30 2.65 -13.58
N TYR A 75 -0.06 2.43 -12.32
CA TYR A 75 -0.87 3.34 -11.50
C TYR A 75 -0.05 3.89 -10.34
N LYS A 76 -0.71 4.61 -9.42
CA LYS A 76 -0.09 5.12 -8.19
C LYS A 76 0.56 4.00 -7.38
N VAL A 77 1.64 4.30 -6.68
CA VAL A 77 2.45 3.29 -5.96
C VAL A 77 1.69 2.59 -4.84
N GLY A 78 0.72 3.27 -4.24
CA GLY A 78 -0.10 2.76 -3.16
C GLY A 78 -1.54 2.44 -3.57
N LEU A 79 -2.21 1.59 -2.78
CA LEU A 79 -3.62 1.26 -2.87
C LEU A 79 -4.31 1.54 -1.54
N LEU A 80 -5.29 2.43 -1.52
CA LEU A 80 -6.15 2.70 -0.37
C LEU A 80 -7.53 2.07 -0.57
N LEU A 81 -7.83 1.07 0.25
CA LEU A 81 -9.16 0.46 0.36
C LEU A 81 -9.93 1.22 1.42
N TYR A 82 -10.95 1.98 1.02
CA TYR A 82 -11.69 2.83 1.93
C TYR A 82 -13.21 2.55 1.89
N GLY A 83 -13.93 3.03 2.90
CA GLY A 83 -15.39 2.89 2.98
C GLY A 83 -15.87 2.41 4.34
N ILE A 84 -17.15 2.10 4.44
CA ILE A 84 -17.82 1.76 5.70
C ILE A 84 -17.28 0.46 6.33
N VAL A 85 -17.50 0.31 7.63
CA VAL A 85 -17.18 -0.93 8.36
C VAL A 85 -17.93 -2.11 7.74
N GLY A 86 -17.24 -3.25 7.59
CA GLY A 86 -17.84 -4.47 7.02
C GLY A 86 -17.79 -4.58 5.49
N SER A 87 -17.33 -3.56 4.75
CA SER A 87 -17.26 -3.57 3.27
C SER A 87 -16.16 -4.44 2.65
N GLY A 88 -15.49 -5.29 3.44
CA GLY A 88 -14.51 -6.27 2.93
C GLY A 88 -13.09 -5.73 2.70
N LYS A 89 -12.76 -4.50 3.06
CA LYS A 89 -11.44 -3.85 2.84
C LYS A 89 -10.26 -4.69 3.36
N SER A 90 -10.25 -5.00 4.65
CA SER A 90 -9.19 -5.80 5.27
C SER A 90 -9.11 -7.22 4.66
N THR A 91 -10.25 -7.77 4.22
CA THR A 91 -10.28 -9.05 3.51
C THR A 91 -9.58 -8.96 2.18
N LEU A 92 -9.86 -7.91 1.40
CA LEU A 92 -9.23 -7.67 0.10
C LEU A 92 -7.74 -7.36 0.27
N GLY A 93 -7.36 -6.53 1.22
CA GLY A 93 -5.94 -6.27 1.54
C GLY A 93 -5.17 -7.56 1.87
N LYS A 94 -5.75 -8.44 2.71
CA LYS A 94 -5.18 -9.75 3.05
C LYS A 94 -5.12 -10.69 1.84
N ALA A 95 -6.14 -10.67 0.98
CA ALA A 95 -6.17 -11.46 -0.25
C ALA A 95 -5.05 -11.04 -1.21
N ILE A 96 -4.82 -9.73 -1.39
CA ILE A 96 -3.71 -9.22 -2.19
C ILE A 96 -2.36 -9.67 -1.61
N CYS A 97 -2.18 -9.54 -0.30
CA CYS A 97 -0.95 -10.01 0.37
C CYS A 97 -0.70 -11.51 0.16
N ASN A 98 -1.75 -12.32 0.22
CA ASN A 98 -1.65 -13.75 0.00
C ASN A 98 -1.31 -14.09 -1.46
N LEU A 99 -1.97 -13.43 -2.41
CA LEU A 99 -1.68 -13.61 -3.84
C LEU A 99 -0.21 -13.30 -4.14
N ILE A 100 0.29 -12.14 -3.69
CA ILE A 100 1.69 -11.76 -3.85
C ILE A 100 2.62 -12.81 -3.22
N GLY A 101 2.32 -13.25 -2.00
CA GLY A 101 3.12 -14.27 -1.31
C GLY A 101 3.15 -15.62 -2.05
N ILE A 102 2.02 -16.05 -2.63
CA ILE A 102 1.93 -17.30 -3.42
C ILE A 102 2.76 -17.18 -4.70
N LEU A 103 2.60 -16.10 -5.46
CA LEU A 103 3.29 -15.91 -6.74
C LEU A 103 4.81 -15.80 -6.56
N HIS A 104 5.28 -15.14 -5.50
CA HIS A 104 6.72 -15.03 -5.24
C HIS A 104 7.35 -16.28 -4.62
N ASN A 105 6.59 -17.08 -3.87
CA ASN A 105 7.12 -18.32 -3.28
C ASN A 105 7.06 -19.52 -4.25
N SER A 106 6.24 -19.45 -5.29
CA SER A 106 6.18 -20.46 -6.35
C SER A 106 7.29 -20.28 -7.41
N SER A 107 7.89 -19.11 -7.49
CA SER A 107 9.05 -18.86 -8.35
C SER A 107 10.31 -19.48 -7.73
N ILE A 108 11.15 -20.10 -8.55
CA ILE A 108 12.44 -20.72 -8.17
C ILE A 108 13.48 -19.66 -7.73
N SER A 109 13.08 -18.41 -7.56
CA SER A 109 13.95 -17.34 -7.10
C SER A 109 14.26 -17.51 -5.60
N SER A 110 15.53 -17.36 -5.24
CA SER A 110 16.07 -17.49 -3.87
C SER A 110 15.58 -16.40 -2.90
N GLU A 111 14.87 -15.40 -3.36
CA GLU A 111 14.35 -14.29 -2.55
C GLU A 111 12.85 -14.47 -2.30
N ARG A 112 12.52 -14.80 -1.05
CA ARG A 112 11.12 -14.83 -0.60
C ARG A 112 10.64 -13.39 -0.38
N LYS A 113 9.93 -12.84 -1.36
CA LYS A 113 9.25 -11.54 -1.21
C LYS A 113 7.83 -11.76 -0.70
N GLY A 114 7.50 -11.15 0.42
CA GLY A 114 6.17 -11.15 1.00
C GLY A 114 5.77 -9.75 1.45
N VAL A 115 4.48 -9.47 1.49
CA VAL A 115 3.97 -8.20 2.02
C VAL A 115 4.01 -8.24 3.54
N PHE A 116 4.76 -7.33 4.17
CA PHE A 116 4.71 -7.17 5.62
C PHE A 116 3.37 -6.55 6.01
N ARG A 117 2.75 -7.05 7.09
CA ARG A 117 1.42 -6.60 7.54
C ARG A 117 1.50 -6.05 8.94
N VAL A 118 0.86 -4.90 9.14
CA VAL A 118 0.73 -4.25 10.45
C VAL A 118 -0.63 -3.55 10.54
N SER A 119 -1.27 -3.56 11.70
CA SER A 119 -2.41 -2.67 11.95
C SER A 119 -1.90 -1.28 12.37
N ALA A 120 -2.66 -0.22 12.08
CA ALA A 120 -2.30 1.12 12.52
C ALA A 120 -2.19 1.20 14.05
N LEU A 121 -3.03 0.46 14.77
CA LEU A 121 -2.99 0.38 16.23
C LEU A 121 -1.71 -0.30 16.74
N ASP A 122 -1.29 -1.43 16.14
CA ASP A 122 -0.07 -2.12 16.52
C ASP A 122 1.18 -1.33 16.12
N LEU A 123 1.13 -0.64 14.98
CA LEU A 123 2.15 0.32 14.58
C LEU A 123 2.37 1.35 15.70
N ALA A 124 1.30 2.01 16.15
CA ALA A 124 1.39 3.03 17.19
C ALA A 124 1.94 2.48 18.52
N LYS A 125 1.53 1.27 18.93
CA LYS A 125 2.02 0.62 20.15
C LYS A 125 3.49 0.25 20.06
N ASN A 126 3.92 -0.35 18.95
CA ASN A 126 5.27 -0.89 18.81
C ASN A 126 6.30 0.22 18.62
N VAL A 127 5.97 1.25 17.86
CA VAL A 127 6.88 2.37 17.57
C VAL A 127 7.25 3.16 18.82
N ALA A 128 6.33 3.28 19.78
CA ALA A 128 6.61 3.93 21.07
C ALA A 128 7.74 3.23 21.84
N ASN A 129 7.92 1.92 21.63
CA ASN A 129 8.84 1.08 22.40
C ASN A 129 10.09 0.62 21.59
N ASP A 130 10.02 0.62 20.26
CA ASP A 130 11.09 0.10 19.39
C ASP A 130 11.31 0.98 18.14
N PRO A 131 12.27 1.94 18.22
CA PRO A 131 12.64 2.78 17.07
C PRO A 131 13.24 1.97 15.90
N MET A 132 13.89 0.84 16.16
CA MET A 132 14.45 -0.01 15.09
C MET A 132 13.34 -0.67 14.29
N TYR A 133 12.28 -1.12 14.95
CA TYR A 133 11.08 -1.62 14.29
C TYR A 133 10.46 -0.58 13.36
N PHE A 134 10.38 0.68 13.80
CA PHE A 134 9.85 1.76 12.97
C PHE A 134 10.70 2.02 11.73
N ASN A 135 12.02 2.05 11.87
CA ASN A 135 12.92 2.20 10.73
C ASN A 135 12.80 1.02 9.76
N LYS A 136 12.61 -0.21 10.26
CA LYS A 136 12.32 -1.36 9.40
C LYS A 136 11.05 -1.17 8.58
N LEU A 137 9.96 -0.68 9.18
CA LEU A 137 8.70 -0.42 8.47
C LEU A 137 8.83 0.69 7.42
N LYS A 138 9.58 1.76 7.72
CA LYS A 138 9.86 2.84 6.77
C LYS A 138 10.59 2.34 5.51
N ASN A 139 11.39 1.27 5.64
CA ASN A 139 12.22 0.69 4.57
C ASN A 139 11.65 -0.59 3.97
N GLN A 140 10.51 -1.10 4.48
CA GLN A 140 9.91 -2.34 3.97
C GLN A 140 9.43 -2.16 2.53
N GLU A 141 9.93 -2.95 1.58
CA GLU A 141 9.54 -2.84 0.16
C GLU A 141 8.03 -2.93 -0.04
N LEU A 142 7.41 -3.99 0.48
CA LEU A 142 5.98 -4.26 0.36
C LEU A 142 5.32 -4.21 1.73
N LEU A 143 4.43 -3.25 1.95
CA LEU A 143 3.76 -3.04 3.25
C LEU A 143 2.25 -2.96 3.09
N PHE A 144 1.55 -3.62 4.00
CA PHE A 144 0.11 -3.48 4.22
C PHE A 144 -0.16 -2.91 5.61
N ILE A 145 -0.85 -1.77 5.67
CA ILE A 145 -1.27 -1.08 6.90
C ILE A 145 -2.79 -1.21 7.03
N ASP A 146 -3.24 -2.00 8.00
CA ASP A 146 -4.68 -2.24 8.22
C ASP A 146 -5.27 -1.22 9.19
N ASP A 147 -6.46 -0.70 8.87
CA ASP A 147 -7.29 0.17 9.71
C ASP A 147 -6.64 1.51 10.11
N ILE A 148 -6.07 2.25 9.13
CA ILE A 148 -5.62 3.63 9.33
C ILE A 148 -6.81 4.48 9.83
N GLY A 149 -6.59 5.24 10.89
CA GLY A 149 -7.60 6.06 11.57
C GLY A 149 -8.08 5.50 12.90
N THR A 150 -7.68 4.26 13.25
CA THR A 150 -8.04 3.64 14.53
C THR A 150 -6.99 3.86 15.63
N GLU A 151 -5.77 4.20 15.25
CA GLU A 151 -4.66 4.48 16.16
C GLU A 151 -4.84 5.82 16.89
N PRO A 152 -4.16 6.07 18.03
CA PRO A 152 -4.05 7.41 18.62
C PRO A 152 -3.45 8.39 17.62
N ALA A 153 -3.94 9.65 17.59
CA ALA A 153 -3.43 10.69 16.70
C ALA A 153 -1.92 10.93 16.88
N SER A 154 -1.44 10.79 18.11
CA SER A 154 -0.02 10.88 18.45
C SER A 154 0.35 9.87 19.53
N VAL A 155 1.62 9.55 19.59
CA VAL A 155 2.25 8.73 20.64
C VAL A 155 3.45 9.47 21.22
N LYS A 156 3.77 9.20 22.49
CA LYS A 156 4.99 9.71 23.12
C LYS A 156 6.08 8.66 23.06
N SER A 157 7.23 9.04 22.56
CA SER A 157 8.44 8.21 22.59
C SER A 157 9.63 9.08 22.98
N TRP A 158 10.33 8.70 24.04
CA TRP A 158 11.52 9.40 24.56
C TRP A 158 11.30 10.91 24.78
N GLY A 159 10.11 11.29 25.26
CA GLY A 159 9.75 12.68 25.54
C GLY A 159 9.26 13.49 24.34
N ASN A 160 9.35 12.94 23.14
CA ASN A 160 8.80 13.57 21.92
C ASN A 160 7.43 12.99 21.58
N GLU A 161 6.55 13.86 21.12
CA GLU A 161 5.22 13.48 20.61
C GLU A 161 5.24 13.48 19.08
N PHE A 162 4.75 12.40 18.46
CA PHE A 162 4.69 12.27 17.01
C PHE A 162 3.56 11.35 16.57
N SER A 163 3.15 11.43 15.31
CA SER A 163 2.17 10.54 14.69
C SER A 163 2.87 9.45 13.87
N PRO A 164 2.88 8.20 14.32
CA PRO A 164 3.58 7.11 13.62
C PRO A 164 3.06 6.87 12.21
N VAL A 165 1.74 6.94 12.00
CA VAL A 165 1.14 6.75 10.67
C VAL A 165 1.55 7.85 9.73
N VAL A 166 1.50 9.12 10.18
CA VAL A 166 1.92 10.27 9.38
C VAL A 166 3.38 10.15 8.95
N GLU A 167 4.29 9.90 9.90
CA GLU A 167 5.72 9.78 9.59
C GLU A 167 6.03 8.58 8.68
N LEU A 168 5.32 7.44 8.89
CA LEU A 168 5.48 6.27 8.04
C LEU A 168 5.03 6.58 6.61
N LEU A 169 3.86 7.19 6.44
CA LEU A 169 3.33 7.55 5.12
C LEU A 169 4.22 8.57 4.41
N TYR A 170 4.76 9.58 5.10
CA TYR A 170 5.74 10.50 4.53
C TYR A 170 6.99 9.77 4.01
N ALA A 171 7.59 8.92 4.85
CA ALA A 171 8.80 8.19 4.46
C ALA A 171 8.57 7.27 3.27
N ARG A 172 7.39 6.66 3.18
CA ARG A 172 7.03 5.77 2.07
C ARG A 172 6.65 6.52 0.79
N TYR A 173 5.99 7.68 0.94
CA TYR A 173 5.73 8.59 -0.17
C TYR A 173 7.03 9.08 -0.81
N ASP A 174 7.96 9.60 -0.01
CA ASP A 174 9.24 10.14 -0.51
C ASP A 174 10.08 9.07 -1.25
N ARG A 175 9.94 7.80 -0.87
CA ARG A 175 10.64 6.65 -1.48
C ARG A 175 9.82 5.91 -2.52
N GLN A 176 8.60 6.31 -2.78
CA GLN A 176 7.69 5.65 -3.72
C GLN A 176 7.53 4.13 -3.47
N LEU A 177 7.44 3.72 -2.19
CA LEU A 177 7.36 2.31 -1.80
C LEU A 177 5.93 1.77 -1.89
N PHE A 178 5.81 0.53 -2.41
CA PHE A 178 4.54 -0.18 -2.50
C PHE A 178 3.82 -0.26 -1.15
N THR A 179 2.63 0.31 -1.06
CA THR A 179 1.87 0.40 0.17
C THR A 179 0.41 0.09 -0.07
N ILE A 180 -0.13 -0.90 0.62
CA ILE A 180 -1.58 -1.11 0.71
C ILE A 180 -2.03 -0.55 2.05
N ALA A 181 -3.14 0.15 2.07
CA ALA A 181 -3.76 0.66 3.28
C ALA A 181 -5.26 0.41 3.29
N THR A 182 -5.85 0.23 4.47
CA THR A 182 -7.30 0.25 4.65
C THR A 182 -7.70 1.36 5.60
N SER A 183 -8.87 1.96 5.40
CA SER A 183 -9.41 2.98 6.30
C SER A 183 -10.94 3.03 6.28
N ASN A 184 -11.52 3.43 7.41
CA ASN A 184 -12.92 3.79 7.53
C ASN A 184 -13.13 5.31 7.45
N LEU A 185 -12.06 6.10 7.37
CA LEU A 185 -12.13 7.55 7.26
C LEU A 185 -12.64 7.95 5.87
N LYS A 186 -13.45 8.99 5.83
CA LYS A 186 -13.80 9.67 4.58
C LYS A 186 -12.66 10.58 4.15
N ASP A 187 -12.66 11.00 2.91
CA ASP A 187 -11.61 11.90 2.37
C ASP A 187 -11.47 13.19 3.17
N SER A 188 -12.59 13.79 3.59
CA SER A 188 -12.60 14.97 4.47
C SER A 188 -11.90 14.74 5.80
N ASP A 189 -12.04 13.54 6.35
CA ASP A 189 -11.59 13.22 7.71
C ASP A 189 -10.08 12.99 7.77
N PHE A 190 -9.44 12.63 6.63
CA PHE A 190 -7.99 12.50 6.55
C PHE A 190 -7.28 13.85 6.80
N GLY A 191 -7.79 14.92 6.19
CA GLY A 191 -7.24 16.26 6.38
C GLY A 191 -7.43 16.77 7.80
N GLU A 192 -8.58 16.52 8.41
CA GLU A 192 -8.86 16.89 9.80
C GLU A 192 -7.96 16.11 10.78
N ARG A 193 -7.81 14.80 10.57
CA ARG A 193 -7.07 13.92 11.48
C ARG A 193 -5.56 14.05 11.38
N TYR A 194 -5.02 14.12 10.15
CA TYR A 194 -3.58 14.03 9.89
C TYR A 194 -2.97 15.32 9.34
N GLY A 195 -3.82 16.32 9.07
CA GLY A 195 -3.43 17.58 8.46
C GLY A 195 -3.51 17.56 6.92
N ILE A 196 -3.74 18.74 6.34
CA ILE A 196 -3.96 18.93 4.91
C ILE A 196 -2.78 18.40 4.06
N ARG A 197 -1.54 18.60 4.54
CA ARG A 197 -0.35 18.18 3.80
C ARG A 197 -0.26 16.66 3.62
N ILE A 198 -0.69 15.87 4.62
CA ILE A 198 -0.68 14.41 4.48
C ILE A 198 -1.83 13.95 3.60
N ALA A 199 -3.00 14.58 3.71
CA ALA A 199 -4.14 14.27 2.86
C ALA A 199 -3.81 14.46 1.37
N ASP A 200 -3.14 15.56 1.02
CA ASP A 200 -2.64 15.87 -0.33
C ASP A 200 -1.67 14.80 -0.85
N ARG A 201 -0.67 14.43 -0.04
CA ARG A 201 0.27 13.35 -0.40
C ARG A 201 -0.37 11.98 -0.52
N MET A 202 -1.36 11.68 0.31
CA MET A 202 -2.13 10.45 0.19
C MET A 202 -2.93 10.42 -1.13
N GLU A 203 -3.44 11.57 -1.57
CA GLU A 203 -4.10 11.66 -2.86
C GLU A 203 -3.14 11.37 -4.03
N GLU A 204 -1.91 11.88 -3.97
CA GLU A 204 -0.88 11.57 -4.97
C GLU A 204 -0.40 10.12 -4.91
N MET A 205 -0.23 9.57 -3.70
CA MET A 205 0.38 8.25 -3.47
C MET A 205 -0.56 7.10 -3.76
N PHE A 206 -1.86 7.22 -3.41
CA PHE A 206 -2.78 6.10 -3.40
C PHE A 206 -3.80 6.13 -4.53
N GLU A 207 -3.92 5.00 -5.24
CA GLU A 207 -5.15 4.66 -5.96
C GLU A 207 -6.23 4.28 -4.94
N ARG A 208 -7.48 4.70 -5.15
CA ARG A 208 -8.57 4.52 -4.19
C ARG A 208 -9.64 3.56 -4.70
N ILE A 209 -10.00 2.59 -3.88
CA ILE A 209 -11.03 1.57 -4.17
C ILE A 209 -11.99 1.44 -3.00
#